data_00ebd47d94c99b36fe3a98ddaea44884
#
_entry.id   00ebd47d94c99b36fe3a98ddaea44884
#
_cell.length_a   1.000
_cell.length_b   1.000
_cell.length_c   1.000
_cell.angle_alpha   90.00
_cell.angle_beta   90.00
_cell.angle_gamma   90.00
#
_symmetry.space_group_name_H-M   'P 1'
#
loop_
_entity.id
_entity.type
_entity.pdbx_description
1 polymer ?
#
loop_
_entity_poly.entity_id
_entity_poly.type
_entity_poly.pdbx_seq_one_letter_code
_entity_poly.pdbx_strand_id
1 'polypeptide(L)'
;MQNNTLHKSQLFSKAFPNCSTLVPEDIWQQFVVGADSLELFAQILTEKTAELSLPEYLGELARLELYVYTLKAGNIQVPEYTETLSINPTLQLFENTWRNLSFQIDEETEGPGPEKGEERLILWQHPASGAIKAVPVNEEHLLVMKMALEELPVRAVARQGDIHAAAIEAALIRALNEGIVTGPEPLIKRHYNPEHYKDIDRSFFAARIFSLQWHITQACDLHCRHCYDRNQYKSLSLQQEIDILDDLAGFCSTHNVHGQITFTGGNPLLHPNFEKLYQEAADRGFTIAVLGNPTTEEQIERLNAIQPLAFYQVSLEGLEEHNDYMRGKGHFKRILSFLDLLRELGVYSMVMLTLTRENMEQVLPLAEILRTKTDLFTFNRLSLVGEGANLVMVDPEQYPGFLRTYEEAVKTNSCLGIKDNLLNIVYREKKRPPFGGCTGFGCGAAFNFITILADGSVHACRKFPSPLGNILDNSLSSIYESEGAKRYRRGPAECQDCSIRPVCGG
;
A
#
# COMPACT_ATOMS: atom_id res chain seq x y z
N MET A 1 46.15 7.19 31.92
CA MET A 1 46.02 6.19 30.84
C MET A 1 44.74 5.35 30.95
N GLN A 2 44.41 4.73 32.11
CA GLN A 2 43.23 3.86 32.25
C GLN A 2 41.88 4.56 31.94
N ASN A 3 41.67 5.82 32.31
CA ASN A 3 40.43 6.53 32.00
C ASN A 3 40.22 6.79 30.48
N ASN A 4 41.34 6.98 29.74
CA ASN A 4 41.28 7.24 28.30
C ASN A 4 40.93 5.97 27.51
N THR A 5 41.45 4.83 27.93
CA THR A 5 41.17 3.48 27.31
C THR A 5 39.74 3.04 27.58
N LEU A 6 39.19 3.29 28.78
CA LEU A 6 37.82 2.97 29.13
C LEU A 6 36.84 3.79 28.27
N HIS A 7 37.07 5.06 28.10
CA HIS A 7 36.24 5.95 27.27
C HIS A 7 36.28 5.55 25.79
N LYS A 8 37.47 5.16 25.28
CA LYS A 8 37.65 4.68 23.91
C LYS A 8 36.93 3.33 23.68
N SER A 9 37.01 2.40 24.64
CA SER A 9 36.30 1.13 24.58
C SER A 9 34.78 1.33 24.53
N GLN A 10 34.23 2.22 25.34
CA GLN A 10 32.82 2.56 25.31
C GLN A 10 32.37 3.16 23.97
N LEU A 11 33.19 4.02 23.37
CA LEU A 11 32.92 4.61 22.05
C LEU A 11 32.89 3.50 20.98
N PHE A 12 33.85 2.58 20.99
CA PHE A 12 33.94 1.52 19.98
C PHE A 12 32.80 0.48 20.16
N SER A 13 32.44 0.10 21.38
CA SER A 13 31.27 -0.76 21.63
C SER A 13 29.96 -0.08 21.20
N LYS A 14 29.87 1.24 21.27
CA LYS A 14 28.72 1.99 20.76
C LYS A 14 28.70 2.04 19.21
N ALA A 15 29.87 2.12 18.59
CA ALA A 15 29.99 2.15 17.13
C ALA A 15 29.80 0.76 16.48
N PHE A 16 30.14 -0.30 17.22
CA PHE A 16 30.13 -1.69 16.74
C PHE A 16 29.40 -2.61 17.74
N PRO A 17 28.09 -2.41 17.95
CA PRO A 17 27.34 -3.07 19.01
C PRO A 17 27.32 -4.59 18.88
N ASN A 18 27.04 -5.12 17.68
CA ASN A 18 27.02 -6.58 17.46
C ASN A 18 28.44 -7.17 17.42
N CYS A 19 29.38 -6.50 16.77
CA CYS A 19 30.77 -6.94 16.78
C CYS A 19 31.30 -7.03 18.21
N SER A 20 30.97 -6.13 19.10
CA SER A 20 31.42 -6.12 20.51
C SER A 20 30.91 -7.32 21.32
N THR A 21 29.79 -7.94 20.93
CA THR A 21 29.26 -9.15 21.56
C THR A 21 29.85 -10.43 21.00
N LEU A 22 30.40 -10.40 19.78
CA LEU A 22 30.94 -11.54 19.05
C LEU A 22 32.44 -11.72 19.31
N VAL A 23 33.15 -10.67 19.75
CA VAL A 23 34.57 -10.69 20.02
C VAL A 23 34.84 -10.87 21.51
N PRO A 24 35.66 -11.84 21.96
CA PRO A 24 36.07 -11.98 23.38
C PRO A 24 36.65 -10.68 23.94
N GLU A 25 36.34 -10.36 25.18
CA GLU A 25 36.67 -9.06 25.82
C GLU A 25 38.18 -8.74 25.79
N ASP A 26 39.03 -9.72 26.02
CA ASP A 26 40.48 -9.58 26.01
C ASP A 26 41.00 -9.22 24.59
N ILE A 27 40.47 -9.84 23.56
CA ILE A 27 40.78 -9.53 22.15
C ILE A 27 40.21 -8.14 21.78
N TRP A 28 38.97 -7.85 22.21
CA TRP A 28 38.35 -6.54 22.00
C TRP A 28 39.23 -5.41 22.53
N GLN A 29 39.70 -5.51 23.76
CA GLN A 29 40.55 -4.50 24.38
C GLN A 29 41.92 -4.35 23.63
N GLN A 30 42.47 -5.43 23.11
CA GLN A 30 43.68 -5.33 22.28
C GLN A 30 43.43 -4.53 21.00
N PHE A 31 42.29 -4.75 20.34
CA PHE A 31 41.93 -4.02 19.14
C PHE A 31 41.63 -2.53 19.45
N VAL A 32 40.93 -2.24 20.54
CA VAL A 32 40.68 -0.86 21.00
C VAL A 32 41.98 -0.08 21.25
N VAL A 33 42.99 -0.74 21.84
CA VAL A 33 44.30 -0.10 22.07
C VAL A 33 45.06 0.12 20.75
N GLY A 34 44.96 -0.83 19.81
CA GLY A 34 45.66 -0.78 18.53
C GLY A 34 45.07 0.13 17.48
N ALA A 35 43.81 0.62 17.62
CA ALA A 35 43.15 1.45 16.64
C ALA A 35 43.07 2.91 17.07
N ASP A 36 43.48 3.84 16.24
CA ASP A 36 43.37 5.28 16.51
C ASP A 36 42.10 5.93 15.95
N SER A 37 41.34 5.23 15.09
CA SER A 37 40.06 5.63 14.56
C SER A 37 39.09 4.47 14.47
N LEU A 38 37.80 4.76 14.24
CA LEU A 38 36.79 3.73 14.02
C LEU A 38 37.01 2.97 12.70
N GLU A 39 37.47 3.67 11.67
CA GLU A 39 37.81 3.08 10.38
C GLU A 39 38.94 2.08 10.51
N LEU A 40 40.05 2.44 11.22
CA LEU A 40 41.16 1.53 11.49
C LEU A 40 40.70 0.35 12.33
N PHE A 41 39.81 0.54 13.28
CA PHE A 41 39.25 -0.55 14.09
C PHE A 41 38.46 -1.54 13.23
N ALA A 42 37.57 -1.07 12.33
CA ALA A 42 36.86 -1.92 11.39
C ALA A 42 37.80 -2.68 10.46
N GLN A 43 38.91 -2.05 10.04
CA GLN A 43 39.94 -2.70 9.25
C GLN A 43 40.68 -3.80 10.04
N ILE A 44 41.08 -3.55 11.29
CA ILE A 44 41.70 -4.55 12.18
C ILE A 44 40.75 -5.76 12.36
N LEU A 45 39.46 -5.53 12.60
CA LEU A 45 38.47 -6.61 12.68
C LEU A 45 38.48 -7.45 11.40
N THR A 46 38.50 -6.81 10.24
CA THR A 46 38.50 -7.51 8.94
C THR A 46 39.79 -8.37 8.76
N GLU A 47 40.94 -7.81 9.08
CA GLU A 47 42.23 -8.46 8.86
C GLU A 47 42.52 -9.60 9.85
N LYS A 48 42.06 -9.46 11.11
CA LYS A 48 42.38 -10.39 12.22
C LYS A 48 41.35 -11.50 12.42
N THR A 49 40.24 -11.46 11.76
CA THR A 49 39.16 -12.45 11.89
C THR A 49 39.63 -13.87 11.69
N ALA A 50 40.38 -14.14 10.62
CA ALA A 50 40.89 -15.47 10.28
C ALA A 50 41.98 -15.97 11.26
N GLU A 51 42.85 -15.06 11.72
CA GLU A 51 43.95 -15.39 12.64
C GLU A 51 43.44 -15.80 14.02
N LEU A 52 42.31 -15.23 14.47
CA LEU A 52 41.80 -15.37 15.84
C LEU A 52 40.58 -16.29 15.95
N SER A 53 40.25 -17.03 14.86
CA SER A 53 39.07 -17.90 14.82
C SER A 53 37.74 -17.17 15.19
N LEU A 54 37.63 -15.91 14.83
CA LEU A 54 36.41 -15.12 14.96
C LEU A 54 35.45 -15.42 13.78
N PRO A 55 34.16 -15.07 13.90
CA PRO A 55 33.22 -15.26 12.80
C PRO A 55 33.68 -14.59 11.50
N GLU A 56 33.76 -15.32 10.41
CA GLU A 56 34.31 -14.82 9.11
C GLU A 56 33.62 -13.61 8.56
N TYR A 57 32.35 -13.40 8.92
CA TYR A 57 31.55 -12.24 8.50
C TYR A 57 31.79 -10.95 9.32
N LEU A 58 32.59 -11.03 10.39
CA LEU A 58 32.77 -9.94 11.35
C LEU A 58 33.31 -8.66 10.70
N GLY A 59 34.20 -8.77 9.73
CA GLY A 59 34.71 -7.61 9.01
C GLY A 59 33.67 -6.89 8.16
N GLU A 60 32.79 -7.64 7.51
CA GLU A 60 31.67 -7.06 6.75
C GLU A 60 30.66 -6.43 7.69
N LEU A 61 30.30 -7.09 8.79
CA LEU A 61 29.43 -6.55 9.81
C LEU A 61 30.00 -5.24 10.40
N ALA A 62 31.29 -5.19 10.68
CA ALA A 62 31.93 -3.98 11.18
C ALA A 62 31.85 -2.80 10.20
N ARG A 63 31.99 -3.04 8.90
CA ARG A 63 31.80 -1.98 7.88
C ARG A 63 30.37 -1.45 7.89
N LEU A 64 29.37 -2.32 8.01
CA LEU A 64 27.95 -1.92 8.07
C LEU A 64 27.66 -1.15 9.36
N GLU A 65 28.13 -1.62 10.52
CA GLU A 65 27.94 -0.93 11.81
C GLU A 65 28.64 0.43 11.85
N LEU A 66 29.83 0.55 11.28
CA LEU A 66 30.54 1.81 11.14
C LEU A 66 29.72 2.83 10.34
N TYR A 67 29.12 2.39 9.25
CA TYR A 67 28.27 3.25 8.42
C TYR A 67 27.01 3.69 9.19
N VAL A 68 26.35 2.76 9.86
CA VAL A 68 25.19 3.05 10.74
C VAL A 68 25.58 4.08 11.82
N TYR A 69 26.74 3.88 12.46
CA TYR A 69 27.22 4.83 13.47
C TYR A 69 27.48 6.21 12.86
N THR A 70 28.09 6.27 11.67
CA THR A 70 28.36 7.52 10.96
C THR A 70 27.07 8.28 10.63
N LEU A 71 26.05 7.58 10.18
CA LEU A 71 24.73 8.18 9.94
C LEU A 71 24.10 8.71 11.22
N LYS A 72 24.13 7.92 12.31
CA LYS A 72 23.58 8.34 13.63
C LYS A 72 24.34 9.54 14.23
N ALA A 73 25.66 9.61 13.99
CA ALA A 73 26.51 10.69 14.51
C ALA A 73 26.52 11.93 13.63
N GLY A 74 26.30 11.77 12.34
CA GLY A 74 26.54 12.78 11.31
C GLY A 74 25.49 13.88 11.19
N ASN A 75 24.42 13.91 11.95
CA ASN A 75 23.33 14.90 11.88
C ASN A 75 22.94 15.29 10.44
N ILE A 76 22.96 14.32 9.51
CA ILE A 76 22.61 14.52 8.10
C ILE A 76 21.09 14.69 8.03
N GLN A 77 20.64 15.85 7.58
CA GLN A 77 19.22 16.05 7.29
C GLN A 77 18.92 15.52 5.88
N VAL A 78 18.20 14.42 5.80
CA VAL A 78 17.69 13.90 4.53
C VAL A 78 16.39 14.66 4.21
N PRO A 79 16.29 15.35 3.06
CA PRO A 79 15.05 16.03 2.68
C PRO A 79 13.95 14.98 2.45
N GLU A 80 12.78 15.20 3.04
CA GLU A 80 11.63 14.32 2.86
C GLU A 80 11.10 14.41 1.42
N TYR A 81 11.21 15.58 0.78
CA TYR A 81 10.81 15.86 -0.59
C TYR A 81 11.89 16.62 -1.34
N THR A 82 11.92 16.45 -2.66
CA THR A 82 12.81 17.12 -3.60
C THR A 82 12.02 17.62 -4.82
N GLU A 83 12.54 18.55 -5.58
CA GLU A 83 11.85 19.06 -6.79
C GLU A 83 11.75 18.00 -7.89
N THR A 84 12.77 17.14 -7.99
CA THR A 84 12.84 16.04 -8.95
C THR A 84 13.15 14.73 -8.24
N LEU A 85 12.92 13.62 -8.94
CA LEU A 85 13.32 12.29 -8.43
C LEU A 85 14.83 12.26 -8.20
N SER A 86 15.25 11.92 -7.00
CA SER A 86 16.65 11.91 -6.58
C SER A 86 16.94 10.72 -5.66
N ILE A 87 18.14 10.15 -5.73
CA ILE A 87 18.56 9.12 -4.78
C ILE A 87 18.70 9.77 -3.39
N ASN A 88 18.29 9.02 -2.36
CA ASN A 88 18.52 9.42 -0.98
C ASN A 88 20.02 9.68 -0.76
N PRO A 89 20.44 10.89 -0.30
CA PRO A 89 21.86 11.25 -0.18
C PRO A 89 22.63 10.40 0.83
N THR A 90 21.93 9.69 1.71
CA THR A 90 22.56 8.75 2.66
C THR A 90 22.55 7.31 2.18
N LEU A 91 22.10 7.02 0.95
CA LEU A 91 22.08 5.67 0.44
C LEU A 91 23.48 5.20 0.09
N GLN A 92 23.91 4.08 0.69
CA GLN A 92 25.18 3.42 0.41
C GLN A 92 24.94 1.97 -0.02
N LEU A 93 25.59 1.56 -1.10
CA LEU A 93 25.62 0.18 -1.57
C LEU A 93 26.84 -0.55 -0.98
N PHE A 94 26.59 -1.74 -0.45
CA PHE A 94 27.63 -2.67 0.05
C PHE A 94 27.59 -3.97 -0.75
N GLU A 95 28.76 -4.44 -1.17
CA GLU A 95 28.95 -5.77 -1.71
C GLU A 95 29.52 -6.67 -0.61
N ASN A 96 28.80 -7.71 -0.27
CA ASN A 96 29.12 -8.65 0.80
C ASN A 96 29.31 -10.07 0.25
N THR A 97 30.14 -10.84 0.92
CA THR A 97 30.29 -12.28 0.68
C THR A 97 29.50 -13.13 1.66
N TRP A 98 28.76 -12.46 2.55
CA TRP A 98 27.84 -13.03 3.52
C TRP A 98 26.44 -12.45 3.36
N ARG A 99 25.44 -13.32 3.39
CA ARG A 99 24.01 -12.97 3.34
C ARG A 99 23.44 -12.74 4.72
N ASN A 100 22.27 -12.08 4.76
CA ASN A 100 21.49 -11.87 5.97
C ASN A 100 22.13 -10.93 7.01
N LEU A 101 23.18 -10.18 6.63
CA LEU A 101 23.78 -9.20 7.53
C LEU A 101 22.82 -8.02 7.83
N SER A 102 21.85 -7.76 6.97
CA SER A 102 20.80 -6.76 7.22
C SER A 102 20.05 -7.01 8.52
N PHE A 103 19.76 -8.26 8.87
CA PHE A 103 19.07 -8.63 10.12
C PHE A 103 19.90 -8.39 11.38
N GLN A 104 21.21 -8.21 11.24
CA GLN A 104 22.07 -7.82 12.34
C GLN A 104 22.10 -6.30 12.56
N ILE A 105 21.68 -5.52 11.57
CA ILE A 105 21.71 -4.06 11.57
C ILE A 105 20.32 -3.47 11.88
N ASP A 106 19.24 -4.08 11.39
CA ASP A 106 17.86 -3.64 11.61
C ASP A 106 17.33 -4.23 12.92
N GLU A 107 17.25 -3.39 13.95
CA GLU A 107 16.76 -3.78 15.29
C GLU A 107 15.25 -4.15 15.29
N GLU A 108 14.52 -3.79 14.22
CA GLU A 108 13.06 -4.02 14.11
C GLU A 108 12.72 -5.35 13.41
N THR A 109 13.69 -5.99 12.73
CA THR A 109 13.43 -7.15 11.87
C THR A 109 14.17 -8.39 12.37
N GLU A 110 13.46 -9.39 12.86
CA GLU A 110 14.01 -10.72 13.12
C GLU A 110 14.15 -11.51 11.83
N GLY A 111 15.30 -12.21 11.65
CA GLY A 111 15.56 -13.00 10.47
C GLY A 111 16.63 -14.08 10.66
N PRO A 112 16.98 -14.82 9.60
CA PRO A 112 18.01 -15.85 9.66
C PRO A 112 19.39 -15.25 9.98
N GLY A 113 20.24 -16.05 10.62
CA GLY A 113 21.63 -15.66 10.89
C GLY A 113 22.46 -15.51 9.61
N PRO A 114 23.69 -14.92 9.74
CA PRO A 114 24.60 -14.76 8.63
C PRO A 114 24.94 -16.10 7.95
N GLU A 115 24.87 -16.13 6.62
CA GLU A 115 25.15 -17.29 5.78
C GLU A 115 26.15 -16.91 4.68
N LYS A 116 27.10 -17.83 4.34
CA LYS A 116 28.07 -17.58 3.29
C LYS A 116 27.42 -17.52 1.91
N GLY A 117 27.59 -16.41 1.21
CA GLY A 117 27.05 -16.19 -0.13
C GLY A 117 27.07 -14.73 -0.50
N GLU A 118 27.21 -14.42 -1.78
CA GLU A 118 27.21 -13.04 -2.26
C GLU A 118 25.84 -12.37 -2.05
N GLU A 119 25.88 -11.15 -1.54
CA GLU A 119 24.70 -10.28 -1.35
C GLU A 119 25.09 -8.82 -1.59
N ARG A 120 24.23 -8.10 -2.32
CA ARG A 120 24.29 -6.64 -2.39
C ARG A 120 23.28 -6.07 -1.42
N LEU A 121 23.73 -5.17 -0.56
CA LEU A 121 22.92 -4.56 0.49
C LEU A 121 22.93 -3.03 0.32
N ILE A 122 21.78 -2.39 0.45
CA ILE A 122 21.68 -0.94 0.57
C ILE A 122 21.30 -0.55 2.00
N LEU A 123 22.01 0.49 2.51
CA LEU A 123 21.72 1.14 3.78
C LEU A 123 21.43 2.62 3.53
N TRP A 124 20.43 3.14 4.23
CA TRP A 124 20.10 4.57 4.19
C TRP A 124 19.36 5.01 5.45
N GLN A 125 19.30 6.31 5.67
CA GLN A 125 18.42 6.93 6.67
C GLN A 125 17.08 7.28 6.03
N HIS A 126 15.98 6.76 6.57
CA HIS A 126 14.65 7.05 6.07
C HIS A 126 14.29 8.52 6.28
N PRO A 127 13.89 9.28 5.24
CA PRO A 127 13.71 10.73 5.30
C PRO A 127 12.72 11.20 6.38
N ALA A 128 11.55 10.53 6.48
CA ALA A 128 10.49 10.96 7.38
C ALA A 128 10.68 10.50 8.83
N SER A 129 11.19 9.27 9.06
CA SER A 129 11.34 8.71 10.42
C SER A 129 12.72 8.89 11.03
N GLY A 130 13.74 9.13 10.20
CA GLY A 130 15.14 9.11 10.62
C GLY A 130 15.69 7.72 10.94
N ALA A 131 14.88 6.68 10.82
CA ALA A 131 15.30 5.30 11.05
C ALA A 131 16.32 4.85 9.99
N ILE A 132 17.32 4.07 10.40
CA ILE A 132 18.27 3.49 9.46
C ILE A 132 17.69 2.16 8.98
N LYS A 133 17.65 2.00 7.66
CA LYS A 133 17.15 0.82 6.97
C LYS A 133 18.27 0.11 6.25
N ALA A 134 18.20 -1.23 6.22
CA ALA A 134 19.15 -2.10 5.54
C ALA A 134 18.39 -3.22 4.84
N VAL A 135 18.48 -3.30 3.51
CA VAL A 135 17.79 -4.34 2.73
C VAL A 135 18.67 -4.89 1.60
N PRO A 136 18.51 -6.17 1.24
CA PRO A 136 19.07 -6.71 0.01
C PRO A 136 18.56 -5.97 -1.21
N VAL A 137 19.46 -5.69 -2.15
CA VAL A 137 19.11 -5.02 -3.42
C VAL A 137 18.35 -5.99 -4.32
N ASN A 138 17.23 -5.54 -4.87
CA ASN A 138 16.48 -6.22 -5.92
C ASN A 138 16.47 -5.42 -7.23
N GLU A 139 15.90 -6.00 -8.29
CA GLU A 139 15.86 -5.38 -9.62
C GLU A 139 15.04 -4.07 -9.63
N GLU A 140 13.99 -3.97 -8.83
CA GLU A 140 13.19 -2.74 -8.72
C GLU A 140 13.99 -1.59 -8.10
N HIS A 141 14.78 -1.88 -7.06
CA HIS A 141 15.69 -0.90 -6.45
C HIS A 141 16.69 -0.37 -7.47
N LEU A 142 17.33 -1.26 -8.24
CA LEU A 142 18.29 -0.86 -9.28
C LEU A 142 17.64 -0.03 -10.37
N LEU A 143 16.44 -0.43 -10.83
CA LEU A 143 15.68 0.30 -11.83
C LEU A 143 15.36 1.72 -11.37
N VAL A 144 14.80 1.88 -10.17
CA VAL A 144 14.38 3.18 -9.64
C VAL A 144 15.59 4.07 -9.35
N MET A 145 16.69 3.52 -8.82
CA MET A 145 17.93 4.27 -8.64
C MET A 145 18.51 4.74 -9.99
N LYS A 146 18.47 3.90 -11.01
CA LYS A 146 18.89 4.28 -12.37
C LYS A 146 18.00 5.40 -12.93
N MET A 147 16.67 5.28 -12.76
CA MET A 147 15.75 6.34 -13.18
C MET A 147 16.07 7.67 -12.52
N ALA A 148 16.38 7.67 -11.23
CA ALA A 148 16.75 8.88 -10.50
C ALA A 148 18.10 9.47 -10.95
N LEU A 149 19.11 8.62 -11.23
CA LEU A 149 20.44 9.05 -11.67
C LEU A 149 20.46 9.61 -13.09
N GLU A 150 19.69 9.01 -13.99
CA GLU A 150 19.69 9.34 -15.41
C GLU A 150 18.48 10.23 -15.80
N GLU A 151 17.69 10.66 -14.81
CA GLU A 151 16.46 11.48 -15.00
C GLU A 151 15.47 10.86 -16.01
N LEU A 152 15.36 9.52 -15.99
CA LEU A 152 14.54 8.79 -16.95
C LEU A 152 13.05 8.87 -16.60
N PRO A 153 12.19 9.37 -17.51
CA PRO A 153 10.75 9.36 -17.26
C PRO A 153 10.18 7.93 -17.39
N VAL A 154 9.19 7.61 -16.59
CA VAL A 154 8.51 6.30 -16.53
C VAL A 154 8.17 5.77 -17.93
N ARG A 155 7.58 6.62 -18.80
CA ARG A 155 7.18 6.22 -20.15
C ARG A 155 8.36 5.84 -21.06
N ALA A 156 9.52 6.47 -20.89
CA ALA A 156 10.72 6.12 -21.65
C ALA A 156 11.25 4.75 -21.21
N VAL A 157 11.30 4.51 -19.90
CA VAL A 157 11.71 3.21 -19.33
C VAL A 157 10.74 2.10 -19.75
N ALA A 158 9.43 2.36 -19.70
CA ALA A 158 8.40 1.42 -20.13
C ALA A 158 8.61 0.97 -21.59
N ARG A 159 8.82 1.91 -22.50
CA ARG A 159 9.07 1.63 -23.93
C ARG A 159 10.38 0.89 -24.17
N GLN A 160 11.44 1.27 -23.47
CA GLN A 160 12.75 0.66 -23.65
C GLN A 160 12.83 -0.77 -23.10
N GLY A 161 12.14 -1.02 -21.96
CA GLY A 161 12.18 -2.31 -21.26
C GLY A 161 11.06 -3.26 -21.69
N ASP A 162 10.13 -2.83 -22.55
CA ASP A 162 8.89 -3.56 -22.85
C ASP A 162 8.12 -3.94 -21.56
N ILE A 163 8.06 -2.97 -20.62
CA ILE A 163 7.42 -3.12 -19.31
C ILE A 163 6.25 -2.13 -19.24
N HIS A 164 5.14 -2.55 -18.67
CA HIS A 164 4.00 -1.65 -18.47
C HIS A 164 4.35 -0.47 -17.56
N ALA A 165 4.00 0.74 -17.98
CA ALA A 165 4.26 1.97 -17.22
C ALA A 165 3.74 1.88 -15.78
N ALA A 166 2.56 1.28 -15.56
CA ALA A 166 1.99 1.10 -14.24
C ALA A 166 2.84 0.23 -13.30
N ALA A 167 3.58 -0.75 -13.82
CA ALA A 167 4.50 -1.57 -13.01
C ALA A 167 5.71 -0.75 -12.54
N ILE A 168 6.24 0.09 -13.42
CA ILE A 168 7.35 1.00 -13.09
C ILE A 168 6.91 2.06 -12.08
N GLU A 169 5.71 2.64 -12.27
CA GLU A 169 5.12 3.58 -11.31
C GLU A 169 4.93 2.94 -9.93
N ALA A 170 4.46 1.69 -9.87
CA ALA A 170 4.31 0.97 -8.62
C ALA A 170 5.65 0.74 -7.91
N ALA A 171 6.71 0.39 -8.64
CA ALA A 171 8.06 0.26 -8.11
C ALA A 171 8.59 1.60 -7.59
N LEU A 172 8.36 2.69 -8.34
CA LEU A 172 8.73 4.05 -7.93
C LEU A 172 8.03 4.48 -6.64
N ILE A 173 6.72 4.21 -6.52
CA ILE A 173 5.96 4.54 -5.31
C ILE A 173 6.47 3.77 -4.11
N ARG A 174 6.81 2.47 -4.27
CA ARG A 174 7.43 1.68 -3.20
C ARG A 174 8.74 2.30 -2.75
N ALA A 175 9.65 2.60 -3.68
CA ALA A 175 10.96 3.18 -3.36
C ALA A 175 10.87 4.58 -2.73
N LEU A 176 9.87 5.40 -3.13
CA LEU A 176 9.56 6.69 -2.48
C LEU A 176 9.05 6.50 -1.04
N ASN A 177 8.18 5.50 -0.81
CA ASN A 177 7.65 5.21 0.52
C ASN A 177 8.71 4.61 1.44
N GLU A 178 9.64 3.84 0.90
CA GLU A 178 10.79 3.27 1.62
C GLU A 178 11.90 4.32 1.84
N GLY A 179 11.85 5.47 1.16
CA GLY A 179 12.85 6.52 1.24
C GLY A 179 14.19 6.19 0.57
N ILE A 180 14.22 5.20 -0.32
CA ILE A 180 15.38 4.86 -1.19
C ILE A 180 15.64 6.01 -2.17
N VAL A 181 14.56 6.57 -2.70
CA VAL A 181 14.57 7.81 -3.48
C VAL A 181 13.65 8.83 -2.83
N THR A 182 13.91 10.12 -3.10
CA THR A 182 13.06 11.25 -2.76
C THR A 182 12.52 11.88 -4.05
N GLY A 183 11.40 12.55 -3.97
CA GLY A 183 10.76 13.15 -5.14
C GLY A 183 9.77 14.25 -4.75
N PRO A 184 8.97 14.75 -5.71
CA PRO A 184 8.02 15.81 -5.44
C PRO A 184 7.05 15.48 -4.31
N GLU A 185 6.72 16.51 -3.53
CA GLU A 185 5.78 16.38 -2.44
C GLU A 185 4.37 16.08 -2.97
N PRO A 186 3.68 15.03 -2.48
CA PRO A 186 2.29 14.79 -2.87
C PRO A 186 1.38 15.89 -2.32
N LEU A 187 0.54 16.47 -3.18
CA LEU A 187 -0.34 17.59 -2.80
C LEU A 187 -1.73 17.13 -2.33
N ILE A 188 -2.00 15.83 -2.36
CA ILE A 188 -3.19 15.24 -1.75
C ILE A 188 -2.95 15.10 -0.24
N LYS A 189 -3.37 16.11 0.53
CA LYS A 189 -3.05 16.22 1.97
C LYS A 189 -4.29 16.36 2.84
N ARG A 190 -4.20 15.83 4.07
CA ARG A 190 -5.17 16.09 5.13
C ARG A 190 -4.77 17.36 5.87
N HIS A 191 -5.72 18.29 6.00
CA HIS A 191 -5.51 19.55 6.69
C HIS A 191 -5.79 19.44 8.21
N TYR A 192 -5.11 18.50 8.88
CA TYR A 192 -5.13 18.37 10.33
C TYR A 192 -3.85 18.94 10.92
N ASN A 193 -3.93 19.45 12.18
CA ASN A 193 -2.73 19.83 12.90
C ASN A 193 -2.02 18.54 13.38
N PRO A 194 -0.83 18.20 12.87
CA PRO A 194 -0.11 16.97 13.24
C PRO A 194 0.20 16.89 14.74
N GLU A 195 0.35 18.01 15.42
CA GLU A 195 0.63 18.06 16.87
C GLU A 195 -0.52 17.49 17.72
N HIS A 196 -1.75 17.53 17.22
CA HIS A 196 -2.89 16.91 17.90
C HIS A 196 -2.97 15.38 17.70
N TYR A 197 -2.19 14.84 16.75
CA TYR A 197 -2.26 13.43 16.33
C TYR A 197 -0.89 12.76 16.39
N LYS A 198 -0.15 12.96 17.50
CA LYS A 198 1.23 12.47 17.67
C LYS A 198 1.38 10.96 17.53
N ASP A 199 0.32 10.20 17.85
CA ASP A 199 0.29 8.74 17.77
C ASP A 199 -0.11 8.23 16.36
N ILE A 200 -0.38 9.14 15.42
CA ILE A 200 -0.73 8.79 14.03
C ILE A 200 0.50 9.01 13.17
N ASP A 201 0.90 7.96 12.44
CA ASP A 201 2.02 8.03 11.50
C ASP A 201 1.77 9.13 10.45
N ARG A 202 2.79 9.94 10.17
CA ARG A 202 2.70 11.07 9.24
C ARG A 202 2.36 10.62 7.81
N SER A 203 2.68 9.40 7.41
CA SER A 203 2.33 8.82 6.11
C SER A 203 0.82 8.83 5.84
N PHE A 204 -0.03 8.82 6.88
CA PHE A 204 -1.49 8.91 6.71
C PHE A 204 -2.01 10.32 6.37
N PHE A 205 -1.17 11.35 6.44
CA PHE A 205 -1.60 12.73 6.17
C PHE A 205 -1.40 13.16 4.71
N ALA A 206 -0.64 12.43 3.92
CA ALA A 206 -0.42 12.70 2.51
C ALA A 206 -0.52 11.40 1.69
N ALA A 207 -1.27 11.44 0.60
CA ALA A 207 -1.44 10.27 -0.27
C ALA A 207 -0.61 10.41 -1.54
N ARG A 208 0.16 9.39 -1.89
CA ARG A 208 0.89 9.28 -3.17
C ARG A 208 0.07 8.59 -4.27
N ILE A 209 -1.10 8.05 -3.92
CA ILE A 209 -2.02 7.37 -4.83
C ILE A 209 -3.38 8.06 -4.79
N PHE A 210 -3.93 8.37 -5.95
CA PHE A 210 -5.30 8.84 -6.11
C PHE A 210 -6.11 7.81 -6.88
N SER A 211 -7.22 7.33 -6.30
CA SER A 211 -8.04 6.27 -6.85
C SER A 211 -9.35 6.81 -7.41
N LEU A 212 -9.61 6.50 -8.68
CA LEU A 212 -10.91 6.67 -9.31
C LEU A 212 -11.66 5.34 -9.32
N GLN A 213 -12.80 5.27 -8.65
CA GLN A 213 -13.76 4.19 -8.86
C GLN A 213 -14.76 4.62 -9.92
N TRP A 214 -14.71 4.02 -11.11
CA TRP A 214 -15.51 4.44 -12.24
C TRP A 214 -16.64 3.44 -12.57
N HIS A 215 -17.88 3.87 -12.36
CA HIS A 215 -19.09 3.13 -12.72
C HIS A 215 -19.41 3.39 -14.19
N ILE A 216 -18.71 2.73 -15.11
CA ILE A 216 -18.79 3.02 -16.55
C ILE A 216 -20.09 2.57 -17.20
N THR A 217 -20.88 1.70 -16.55
CA THR A 217 -22.12 1.15 -17.09
C THR A 217 -23.10 0.74 -16.00
N GLN A 218 -24.38 0.73 -16.32
CA GLN A 218 -25.44 0.12 -15.49
C GLN A 218 -25.83 -1.28 -15.98
N ALA A 219 -25.33 -1.71 -17.16
CA ALA A 219 -25.57 -3.06 -17.65
C ALA A 219 -25.00 -4.10 -16.68
N CYS A 220 -25.81 -5.07 -16.28
CA CYS A 220 -25.41 -6.12 -15.36
C CYS A 220 -26.14 -7.43 -15.71
N ASP A 221 -25.43 -8.53 -15.64
CA ASP A 221 -25.95 -9.89 -15.81
C ASP A 221 -26.55 -10.48 -14.52
N LEU A 222 -26.55 -9.72 -13.41
CA LEU A 222 -27.10 -10.10 -12.12
C LEU A 222 -28.21 -9.14 -11.67
N HIS A 223 -29.04 -9.63 -10.72
CA HIS A 223 -30.14 -8.87 -10.13
C HIS A 223 -30.13 -8.95 -8.60
N CYS A 224 -29.01 -8.49 -8.02
CA CYS A 224 -28.73 -8.62 -6.58
C CYS A 224 -29.72 -7.88 -5.71
N ARG A 225 -30.19 -8.50 -4.60
CA ARG A 225 -31.17 -7.93 -3.66
C ARG A 225 -30.64 -6.77 -2.80
N HIS A 226 -29.35 -6.54 -2.79
CA HIS A 226 -28.69 -5.44 -2.08
C HIS A 226 -28.09 -4.38 -3.02
N CYS A 227 -28.42 -4.42 -4.31
CA CYS A 227 -27.84 -3.50 -5.28
C CYS A 227 -28.16 -2.05 -4.90
N TYR A 228 -27.14 -1.25 -4.69
CA TYR A 228 -27.31 0.14 -4.27
C TYR A 228 -27.59 1.08 -5.45
N ASP A 229 -27.43 0.63 -6.70
CA ASP A 229 -27.62 1.47 -7.87
C ASP A 229 -28.23 0.69 -9.04
N ARG A 230 -29.50 0.98 -9.32
CA ARG A 230 -30.24 0.50 -10.50
C ARG A 230 -30.85 1.65 -11.29
N ASN A 231 -30.35 2.86 -11.07
CA ASN A 231 -30.81 4.01 -11.82
C ASN A 231 -30.41 3.87 -13.28
N GLN A 232 -31.21 4.43 -14.17
CA GLN A 232 -30.83 4.55 -15.58
C GLN A 232 -30.13 5.90 -15.77
N TYR A 233 -28.88 5.85 -16.14
CA TYR A 233 -28.08 7.03 -16.49
C TYR A 233 -27.93 7.14 -18.00
N LYS A 234 -27.78 8.38 -18.48
CA LYS A 234 -27.37 8.60 -19.85
C LYS A 234 -25.90 8.24 -20.00
N SER A 235 -25.62 7.25 -20.85
CA SER A 235 -24.24 6.84 -21.12
C SER A 235 -23.43 7.96 -21.76
N LEU A 236 -22.17 8.04 -21.41
CA LEU A 236 -21.19 8.92 -22.04
C LEU A 236 -20.81 8.39 -23.44
N SER A 237 -20.34 9.28 -24.29
CA SER A 237 -19.67 8.89 -25.53
C SER A 237 -18.24 8.45 -25.23
N LEU A 238 -17.65 7.61 -26.11
CA LEU A 238 -16.25 7.19 -25.98
C LEU A 238 -15.30 8.38 -25.86
N GLN A 239 -15.55 9.49 -26.58
CA GLN A 239 -14.69 10.67 -26.47
C GLN A 239 -14.78 11.31 -25.08
N GLN A 240 -15.98 11.45 -24.51
CA GLN A 240 -16.14 11.96 -23.14
C GLN A 240 -15.46 11.05 -22.11
N GLU A 241 -15.51 9.73 -22.31
CA GLU A 241 -14.82 8.76 -21.45
C GLU A 241 -13.30 8.92 -21.55
N ILE A 242 -12.74 9.14 -22.74
CA ILE A 242 -11.32 9.44 -22.95
C ILE A 242 -10.95 10.79 -22.30
N ASP A 243 -11.77 11.81 -22.46
CA ASP A 243 -11.54 13.14 -21.87
C ASP A 243 -11.47 13.05 -20.32
N ILE A 244 -12.27 12.16 -19.69
CA ILE A 244 -12.19 11.87 -18.24
C ILE A 244 -10.83 11.27 -17.87
N LEU A 245 -10.30 10.35 -18.68
CA LEU A 245 -8.96 9.78 -18.45
C LEU A 245 -7.86 10.85 -18.55
N ASP A 246 -7.99 11.77 -19.49
CA ASP A 246 -7.05 12.88 -19.68
C ASP A 246 -7.11 13.87 -18.50
N ASP A 247 -8.31 14.20 -18.01
CA ASP A 247 -8.50 15.07 -16.85
C ASP A 247 -7.92 14.41 -15.57
N LEU A 248 -8.15 13.11 -15.38
CA LEU A 248 -7.54 12.35 -14.28
C LEU A 248 -6.01 12.36 -14.37
N ALA A 249 -5.43 12.15 -15.55
CA ALA A 249 -3.99 12.17 -15.76
C ALA A 249 -3.40 13.56 -15.44
N GLY A 250 -4.05 14.62 -15.89
CA GLY A 250 -3.69 15.99 -15.57
C GLY A 250 -3.78 16.30 -14.08
N PHE A 251 -4.85 15.84 -13.42
CA PHE A 251 -5.02 15.94 -11.97
C PHE A 251 -3.89 15.24 -11.21
N CYS A 252 -3.59 13.99 -11.55
CA CYS A 252 -2.53 13.21 -10.89
C CYS A 252 -1.16 13.87 -11.07
N SER A 253 -0.85 14.34 -12.26
CA SER A 253 0.41 15.08 -12.56
C SER A 253 0.52 16.36 -11.72
N THR A 254 -0.54 17.17 -11.68
CA THR A 254 -0.56 18.44 -10.92
C THR A 254 -0.42 18.23 -9.42
N HIS A 255 -0.90 17.08 -8.90
CA HIS A 255 -0.87 16.78 -7.48
C HIS A 255 0.29 15.86 -7.04
N ASN A 256 1.20 15.52 -7.95
CA ASN A 256 2.34 14.62 -7.71
C ASN A 256 1.90 13.28 -7.10
N VAL A 257 0.85 12.67 -7.69
CA VAL A 257 0.30 11.39 -7.25
C VAL A 257 0.17 10.42 -8.40
N HIS A 258 0.25 9.12 -8.10
CA HIS A 258 -0.05 8.07 -9.06
C HIS A 258 -1.56 7.83 -9.16
N GLY A 259 -2.06 7.66 -10.37
CA GLY A 259 -3.47 7.37 -10.64
C GLY A 259 -3.77 5.88 -10.65
N GLN A 260 -4.83 5.49 -9.92
CA GLN A 260 -5.40 4.15 -9.97
C GLN A 260 -6.84 4.21 -10.43
N ILE A 261 -7.21 3.36 -11.39
CA ILE A 261 -8.59 3.25 -11.87
C ILE A 261 -9.15 1.88 -11.48
N THR A 262 -10.32 1.90 -10.86
CA THR A 262 -11.11 0.71 -10.59
C THR A 262 -12.38 0.77 -11.43
N PHE A 263 -12.42 0.00 -12.52
CA PHE A 263 -13.61 -0.11 -13.35
C PHE A 263 -14.68 -0.96 -12.67
N THR A 264 -15.89 -0.43 -12.61
CA THR A 264 -17.05 -1.07 -11.99
C THR A 264 -18.35 -0.56 -12.61
N GLY A 265 -19.47 -0.73 -11.94
CA GLY A 265 -20.80 -0.29 -12.37
C GLY A 265 -21.84 -1.37 -12.08
N GLY A 266 -22.62 -1.79 -13.07
CA GLY A 266 -23.31 -3.07 -13.06
C GLY A 266 -22.28 -4.20 -13.19
N ASN A 267 -21.93 -4.57 -14.41
CA ASN A 267 -20.74 -5.36 -14.73
C ASN A 267 -19.93 -4.59 -15.79
N PRO A 268 -18.74 -4.06 -15.47
CA PRO A 268 -17.99 -3.20 -16.39
C PRO A 268 -17.62 -3.89 -17.70
N LEU A 269 -17.46 -5.22 -17.68
CA LEU A 269 -17.15 -6.03 -18.87
C LEU A 269 -18.28 -6.04 -19.92
N LEU A 270 -19.48 -5.60 -19.56
CA LEU A 270 -20.60 -5.43 -20.49
C LEU A 270 -20.63 -4.05 -21.16
N HIS A 271 -19.70 -3.16 -20.81
CA HIS A 271 -19.59 -1.87 -21.48
C HIS A 271 -19.05 -2.05 -22.90
N PRO A 272 -19.68 -1.48 -23.95
CA PRO A 272 -19.30 -1.75 -25.34
C PRO A 272 -17.86 -1.36 -25.70
N ASN A 273 -17.32 -0.37 -25.01
CA ASN A 273 -15.95 0.13 -25.24
C ASN A 273 -14.97 -0.28 -24.13
N PHE A 274 -15.28 -1.30 -23.32
CA PHE A 274 -14.49 -1.60 -22.12
C PHE A 274 -13.01 -1.85 -22.42
N GLU A 275 -12.68 -2.73 -23.37
CA GLU A 275 -11.28 -3.03 -23.72
C GLU A 275 -10.55 -1.79 -24.26
N LYS A 276 -11.25 -0.92 -25.01
CA LYS A 276 -10.67 0.34 -25.48
C LYS A 276 -10.36 1.30 -24.33
N LEU A 277 -11.27 1.43 -23.37
CA LEU A 277 -11.04 2.26 -22.17
C LEU A 277 -9.93 1.68 -21.29
N TYR A 278 -9.85 0.35 -21.20
CA TYR A 278 -8.78 -0.34 -20.50
C TYR A 278 -7.41 -0.02 -21.13
N GLN A 279 -7.32 -0.10 -22.47
CA GLN A 279 -6.12 0.29 -23.23
C GLN A 279 -5.76 1.76 -23.00
N GLU A 280 -6.73 2.68 -23.13
CA GLU A 280 -6.51 4.13 -22.93
C GLU A 280 -6.03 4.45 -21.51
N ALA A 281 -6.53 3.72 -20.50
CA ALA A 281 -6.08 3.85 -19.12
C ALA A 281 -4.63 3.32 -18.95
N ALA A 282 -4.31 2.18 -19.55
CA ALA A 282 -2.97 1.60 -19.55
C ALA A 282 -1.95 2.52 -20.25
N ASP A 283 -2.31 3.09 -21.39
CA ASP A 283 -1.45 4.02 -22.15
C ASP A 283 -1.10 5.29 -21.36
N ARG A 284 -1.94 5.68 -20.40
CA ARG A 284 -1.68 6.79 -19.47
C ARG A 284 -0.90 6.39 -18.21
N GLY A 285 -0.58 5.10 -18.07
CA GLY A 285 0.19 4.58 -16.94
C GLY A 285 -0.62 4.36 -15.66
N PHE A 286 -1.94 4.34 -15.73
CA PHE A 286 -2.76 4.06 -14.55
C PHE A 286 -2.62 2.61 -14.09
N THR A 287 -2.60 2.39 -12.78
CA THR A 287 -2.85 1.06 -12.22
C THR A 287 -4.33 0.71 -12.38
N ILE A 288 -4.64 -0.46 -12.94
CA ILE A 288 -6.02 -0.80 -13.32
C ILE A 288 -6.51 -2.02 -12.54
N ALA A 289 -7.72 -1.92 -11.99
CA ALA A 289 -8.43 -3.01 -11.35
C ALA A 289 -9.87 -3.12 -11.87
N VAL A 290 -10.47 -4.31 -11.72
CA VAL A 290 -11.85 -4.58 -12.12
C VAL A 290 -12.66 -5.08 -10.93
N LEU A 291 -13.82 -4.46 -10.70
CA LEU A 291 -14.88 -4.96 -9.82
C LEU A 291 -16.02 -5.43 -10.70
N GLY A 292 -16.12 -6.75 -10.90
CA GLY A 292 -17.06 -7.32 -11.87
C GLY A 292 -17.63 -8.67 -11.46
N ASN A 293 -18.39 -9.25 -12.37
CA ASN A 293 -18.88 -10.62 -12.25
C ASN A 293 -17.90 -11.60 -12.91
N PRO A 294 -18.00 -12.92 -12.67
CA PRO A 294 -17.19 -13.92 -13.36
C PRO A 294 -17.27 -13.80 -14.88
N THR A 295 -16.13 -13.94 -15.53
CA THR A 295 -16.00 -13.89 -16.99
C THR A 295 -15.18 -15.08 -17.50
N THR A 296 -14.85 -15.10 -18.80
CA THR A 296 -14.11 -16.18 -19.44
C THR A 296 -12.59 -15.99 -19.30
N GLU A 297 -11.85 -17.07 -19.43
CA GLU A 297 -10.38 -17.09 -19.47
C GLU A 297 -9.86 -16.14 -20.55
N GLU A 298 -10.39 -16.27 -21.77
CA GLU A 298 -9.94 -15.48 -22.91
C GLU A 298 -10.12 -13.95 -22.69
N GLN A 299 -11.13 -13.55 -21.91
CA GLN A 299 -11.33 -12.13 -21.60
C GLN A 299 -10.28 -11.63 -20.60
N ILE A 300 -9.95 -12.44 -19.57
CA ILE A 300 -8.89 -12.10 -18.62
C ILE A 300 -7.53 -12.05 -19.34
N GLU A 301 -7.23 -13.02 -20.21
CA GLU A 301 -5.99 -13.03 -20.99
C GLU A 301 -5.85 -11.81 -21.90
N ARG A 302 -6.94 -11.38 -22.57
CA ARG A 302 -6.92 -10.15 -23.39
C ARG A 302 -6.63 -8.91 -22.55
N LEU A 303 -7.20 -8.80 -21.36
CA LEU A 303 -6.91 -7.67 -20.46
C LEU A 303 -5.47 -7.69 -19.97
N ASN A 304 -4.98 -8.86 -19.56
CA ASN A 304 -3.60 -9.03 -19.11
C ASN A 304 -2.58 -8.79 -20.23
N ALA A 305 -2.92 -9.07 -21.49
CA ALA A 305 -2.09 -8.76 -22.65
C ALA A 305 -1.95 -7.24 -22.89
N ILE A 306 -2.96 -6.44 -22.53
CA ILE A 306 -2.88 -4.98 -22.56
C ILE A 306 -2.04 -4.50 -21.35
N GLN A 307 -2.45 -4.87 -20.15
CA GLN A 307 -1.75 -4.61 -18.90
C GLN A 307 -2.22 -5.61 -17.84
N PRO A 308 -1.33 -6.23 -17.04
CA PRO A 308 -1.74 -7.05 -15.92
C PRO A 308 -2.67 -6.31 -14.97
N LEU A 309 -3.77 -6.97 -14.60
CA LEU A 309 -4.71 -6.45 -13.61
C LEU A 309 -4.02 -6.31 -12.24
N ALA A 310 -4.17 -5.17 -11.59
CA ALA A 310 -3.72 -5.01 -10.21
C ALA A 310 -4.50 -5.96 -9.27
N PHE A 311 -5.80 -6.10 -9.51
CA PHE A 311 -6.65 -7.12 -8.89
C PHE A 311 -7.98 -7.25 -9.65
N TYR A 312 -8.60 -8.42 -9.50
CA TYR A 312 -9.99 -8.64 -9.87
C TYR A 312 -10.84 -8.90 -8.63
N GLN A 313 -11.84 -8.05 -8.39
CA GLN A 313 -12.74 -8.23 -7.24
C GLN A 313 -14.08 -8.79 -7.68
N VAL A 314 -14.47 -9.89 -7.02
CA VAL A 314 -15.83 -10.46 -7.06
C VAL A 314 -16.51 -10.31 -5.71
N SER A 315 -17.77 -10.73 -5.63
CA SER A 315 -18.52 -10.61 -4.38
C SER A 315 -19.20 -11.91 -3.99
N LEU A 316 -19.16 -12.24 -2.69
CA LEU A 316 -19.95 -13.28 -2.04
C LEU A 316 -20.62 -12.70 -0.80
N GLU A 317 -21.89 -13.04 -0.57
CA GLU A 317 -22.70 -12.44 0.51
C GLU A 317 -22.88 -13.38 1.71
N GLY A 318 -22.18 -14.50 1.76
CA GLY A 318 -22.24 -15.52 2.80
C GLY A 318 -22.04 -16.91 2.25
N LEU A 319 -22.49 -17.93 2.97
CA LEU A 319 -22.50 -19.32 2.52
C LEU A 319 -23.47 -19.51 1.34
N GLU A 320 -23.41 -20.67 0.66
CA GLU A 320 -24.07 -20.94 -0.61
C GLU A 320 -25.55 -20.54 -0.61
N GLU A 321 -26.33 -20.96 0.39
CA GLU A 321 -27.75 -20.68 0.45
C GLU A 321 -28.06 -19.17 0.52
N HIS A 322 -27.41 -18.46 1.44
CA HIS A 322 -27.60 -17.01 1.62
C HIS A 322 -27.06 -16.24 0.41
N ASN A 323 -25.89 -16.62 -0.09
CA ASN A 323 -25.32 -15.98 -1.27
C ASN A 323 -26.22 -16.12 -2.50
N ASP A 324 -26.75 -17.32 -2.75
CA ASP A 324 -27.61 -17.60 -3.90
C ASP A 324 -29.00 -16.93 -3.76
N TYR A 325 -29.49 -16.79 -2.52
CA TYR A 325 -30.66 -15.95 -2.25
C TYR A 325 -30.42 -14.48 -2.61
N MET A 326 -29.24 -13.94 -2.30
CA MET A 326 -28.91 -12.54 -2.53
C MET A 326 -28.56 -12.23 -3.99
N ARG A 327 -27.87 -13.13 -4.69
CA ARG A 327 -27.27 -12.87 -6.01
C ARG A 327 -27.83 -13.73 -7.15
N GLY A 328 -28.55 -14.79 -6.84
CA GLY A 328 -29.13 -15.69 -7.80
C GLY A 328 -28.55 -17.11 -7.69
N LYS A 329 -29.39 -18.10 -8.01
CA LYS A 329 -29.07 -19.52 -7.89
C LYS A 329 -27.81 -19.91 -8.66
N GLY A 330 -26.90 -20.64 -7.98
CA GLY A 330 -25.65 -21.14 -8.56
C GLY A 330 -24.53 -20.10 -8.61
N HIS A 331 -24.77 -18.88 -8.13
CA HIS A 331 -23.76 -17.82 -8.12
C HIS A 331 -22.57 -18.20 -7.24
N PHE A 332 -22.79 -18.81 -6.07
CA PHE A 332 -21.72 -19.22 -5.16
C PHE A 332 -20.69 -20.13 -5.84
N LYS A 333 -21.16 -21.21 -6.48
CA LYS A 333 -20.28 -22.14 -7.17
C LYS A 333 -19.54 -21.50 -8.34
N ARG A 334 -20.24 -20.62 -9.09
CA ARG A 334 -19.64 -19.89 -10.20
C ARG A 334 -18.49 -18.99 -9.74
N ILE A 335 -18.64 -18.33 -8.58
CA ILE A 335 -17.56 -17.53 -7.99
C ILE A 335 -16.37 -18.41 -7.58
N LEU A 336 -16.60 -19.53 -6.89
CA LEU A 336 -15.51 -20.42 -6.47
C LEU A 336 -14.70 -20.94 -7.67
N SER A 337 -15.38 -21.35 -8.74
CA SER A 337 -14.71 -21.77 -9.98
C SER A 337 -13.93 -20.62 -10.65
N PHE A 338 -14.48 -19.40 -10.62
CA PHE A 338 -13.79 -18.23 -11.17
C PHE A 338 -12.57 -17.82 -10.36
N LEU A 339 -12.60 -17.97 -9.03
CA LEU A 339 -11.42 -17.74 -8.18
C LEU A 339 -10.30 -18.76 -8.48
N ASP A 340 -10.66 -20.02 -8.76
CA ASP A 340 -9.68 -21.02 -9.20
C ASP A 340 -9.05 -20.62 -10.54
N LEU A 341 -9.83 -20.14 -11.50
CA LEU A 341 -9.33 -19.59 -12.78
C LEU A 341 -8.39 -18.40 -12.58
N LEU A 342 -8.78 -17.41 -11.76
CA LEU A 342 -7.92 -16.25 -11.50
C LEU A 342 -6.57 -16.65 -10.91
N ARG A 343 -6.56 -17.63 -10.00
CA ARG A 343 -5.33 -18.17 -9.42
C ARG A 343 -4.46 -18.85 -10.46
N GLU A 344 -5.06 -19.66 -11.38
CA GLU A 344 -4.33 -20.32 -12.47
C GLU A 344 -3.69 -19.31 -13.43
N LEU A 345 -4.36 -18.18 -13.67
CA LEU A 345 -3.86 -17.07 -14.49
C LEU A 345 -2.93 -16.08 -13.73
N GLY A 346 -2.64 -16.33 -12.45
CA GLY A 346 -1.80 -15.45 -11.63
C GLY A 346 -2.38 -14.07 -11.36
N VAL A 347 -3.71 -13.91 -11.44
CA VAL A 347 -4.40 -12.64 -11.18
C VAL A 347 -4.76 -12.52 -9.71
N TYR A 348 -4.30 -11.46 -9.04
CA TYR A 348 -4.65 -11.19 -7.64
C TYR A 348 -6.16 -11.06 -7.49
N SER A 349 -6.75 -11.92 -6.69
CA SER A 349 -8.19 -12.04 -6.52
C SER A 349 -8.67 -11.47 -5.19
N MET A 350 -9.78 -10.71 -5.24
CA MET A 350 -10.41 -10.18 -4.05
C MET A 350 -11.87 -10.63 -3.97
N VAL A 351 -12.32 -11.02 -2.77
CA VAL A 351 -13.73 -11.26 -2.48
C VAL A 351 -14.24 -10.20 -1.51
N MET A 352 -15.35 -9.56 -1.88
CA MET A 352 -16.03 -8.55 -1.07
C MET A 352 -17.39 -9.07 -0.61
N LEU A 353 -17.68 -8.91 0.67
CA LEU A 353 -18.99 -9.19 1.26
C LEU A 353 -19.66 -7.88 1.69
N THR A 354 -20.95 -7.72 1.42
CA THR A 354 -21.76 -6.64 2.01
C THR A 354 -22.33 -7.12 3.33
N LEU A 355 -21.80 -6.60 4.43
CA LEU A 355 -22.16 -7.03 5.78
C LEU A 355 -23.56 -6.55 6.17
N THR A 356 -24.42 -7.49 6.50
CA THR A 356 -25.79 -7.30 7.00
C THR A 356 -25.94 -8.03 8.34
N ARG A 357 -27.05 -7.78 9.04
CA ARG A 357 -27.37 -8.55 10.24
C ARG A 357 -27.52 -10.05 9.98
N GLU A 358 -27.99 -10.42 8.78
CA GLU A 358 -28.33 -11.80 8.44
C GLU A 358 -27.08 -12.65 8.07
N ASN A 359 -26.00 -12.00 7.59
CA ASN A 359 -24.80 -12.72 7.18
C ASN A 359 -23.58 -12.51 8.08
N MET A 360 -23.70 -11.73 9.17
CA MET A 360 -22.58 -11.42 10.06
C MET A 360 -21.90 -12.69 10.61
N GLU A 361 -22.69 -13.68 11.02
CA GLU A 361 -22.18 -14.95 11.55
C GLU A 361 -21.58 -15.86 10.46
N GLN A 362 -21.87 -15.59 9.18
CA GLN A 362 -21.35 -16.37 8.05
C GLN A 362 -19.99 -15.88 7.54
N VAL A 363 -19.51 -14.70 7.99
CA VAL A 363 -18.26 -14.11 7.52
C VAL A 363 -17.07 -15.03 7.77
N LEU A 364 -16.90 -15.52 9.00
CA LEU A 364 -15.76 -16.37 9.36
C LEU A 364 -15.87 -17.79 8.77
N PRO A 365 -17.03 -18.48 8.76
CA PRO A 365 -17.20 -19.72 8.02
C PRO A 365 -16.90 -19.56 6.50
N LEU A 366 -17.32 -18.45 5.88
CA LEU A 366 -16.97 -18.17 4.48
C LEU A 366 -15.46 -17.97 4.31
N ALA A 367 -14.80 -17.27 5.24
CA ALA A 367 -13.36 -17.06 5.21
C ALA A 367 -12.57 -18.37 5.22
N GLU A 368 -13.04 -19.41 5.94
CA GLU A 368 -12.40 -20.72 5.93
C GLU A 368 -12.53 -21.42 4.55
N ILE A 369 -13.67 -21.28 3.88
CA ILE A 369 -13.85 -21.78 2.50
C ILE A 369 -12.91 -21.06 1.51
N LEU A 370 -12.71 -19.75 1.72
CA LEU A 370 -11.92 -18.89 0.85
C LEU A 370 -10.42 -18.93 1.12
N ARG A 371 -9.96 -19.47 2.25
CA ARG A 371 -8.57 -19.47 2.72
C ARG A 371 -7.52 -19.84 1.66
N THR A 372 -7.84 -20.77 0.78
CA THR A 372 -6.94 -21.26 -0.29
C THR A 372 -7.41 -20.88 -1.70
N LYS A 373 -8.45 -20.04 -1.81
CA LYS A 373 -9.10 -19.74 -3.09
C LYS A 373 -8.96 -18.29 -3.52
N THR A 374 -8.72 -17.39 -2.59
CA THR A 374 -8.57 -15.96 -2.89
C THR A 374 -7.40 -15.36 -2.12
N ASP A 375 -6.79 -14.34 -2.68
CA ASP A 375 -5.69 -13.61 -2.04
C ASP A 375 -6.21 -12.70 -0.93
N LEU A 376 -7.40 -12.10 -1.10
CA LEU A 376 -7.99 -11.21 -0.12
C LEU A 376 -9.50 -11.38 -0.01
N PHE A 377 -9.98 -11.62 1.21
CA PHE A 377 -11.39 -11.54 1.56
C PHE A 377 -11.63 -10.46 2.61
N THR A 378 -12.61 -9.60 2.37
CA THR A 378 -12.96 -8.53 3.30
C THR A 378 -14.45 -8.16 3.15
N PHE A 379 -14.93 -7.23 3.97
CA PHE A 379 -16.32 -6.81 3.92
C PHE A 379 -16.45 -5.28 3.85
N ASN A 380 -17.60 -4.84 3.34
CA ASN A 380 -18.11 -3.49 3.47
C ASN A 380 -19.39 -3.51 4.31
N ARG A 381 -19.60 -2.51 5.16
CA ARG A 381 -20.90 -2.31 5.81
C ARG A 381 -21.98 -2.00 4.79
N LEU A 382 -23.19 -2.51 5.01
CA LEU A 382 -24.36 -2.23 4.17
C LEU A 382 -24.60 -0.71 4.06
N SER A 383 -24.89 -0.27 2.85
CA SER A 383 -25.42 1.07 2.58
C SER A 383 -26.95 0.99 2.43
N LEU A 384 -27.70 1.77 3.18
CA LEU A 384 -29.18 1.80 3.11
C LEU A 384 -29.65 2.68 1.93
N VAL A 385 -29.18 2.33 0.72
CA VAL A 385 -29.55 3.01 -0.53
C VAL A 385 -29.90 1.97 -1.60
N GLY A 386 -30.71 2.35 -2.57
CA GLY A 386 -31.21 1.45 -3.60
C GLY A 386 -31.97 0.28 -2.99
N GLU A 387 -31.78 -0.92 -3.53
CA GLU A 387 -32.37 -2.16 -2.97
C GLU A 387 -31.83 -2.49 -1.57
N GLY A 388 -30.61 -2.06 -1.26
CA GLY A 388 -30.02 -2.20 0.08
C GLY A 388 -30.80 -1.52 1.20
N ALA A 389 -31.65 -0.54 0.87
CA ALA A 389 -32.53 0.12 1.84
C ALA A 389 -33.58 -0.83 2.45
N ASN A 390 -33.86 -1.96 1.79
CA ASN A 390 -34.78 -2.99 2.26
C ASN A 390 -34.13 -4.04 3.18
N LEU A 391 -32.82 -3.93 3.40
CA LEU A 391 -32.04 -4.86 4.25
C LEU A 391 -31.76 -4.24 5.62
N VAL A 392 -31.31 -5.07 6.55
CA VAL A 392 -31.03 -4.66 7.92
C VAL A 392 -29.53 -4.62 8.17
N MET A 393 -29.02 -3.46 8.62
CA MET A 393 -27.63 -3.33 9.08
C MET A 393 -27.39 -4.16 10.34
N VAL A 394 -26.12 -4.49 10.58
CA VAL A 394 -25.68 -5.05 11.86
C VAL A 394 -26.05 -4.06 12.96
N ASP A 395 -26.52 -4.61 14.08
CA ASP A 395 -26.83 -3.83 15.25
C ASP A 395 -25.55 -3.12 15.78
N PRO A 396 -25.58 -1.80 16.00
CA PRO A 396 -24.45 -1.06 16.53
C PRO A 396 -23.89 -1.62 17.84
N GLU A 397 -24.71 -2.24 18.69
CA GLU A 397 -24.28 -2.86 19.94
C GLU A 397 -23.51 -4.17 19.71
N GLN A 398 -23.83 -4.91 18.66
CA GLN A 398 -23.17 -6.18 18.30
C GLN A 398 -21.88 -5.96 17.48
N TYR A 399 -21.81 -4.87 16.73
CA TYR A 399 -20.74 -4.61 15.78
C TYR A 399 -19.34 -4.58 16.42
N PRO A 400 -19.09 -3.96 17.60
CA PRO A 400 -17.78 -3.99 18.24
C PRO A 400 -17.32 -5.41 18.62
N GLY A 401 -18.26 -6.27 19.04
CA GLY A 401 -17.98 -7.69 19.30
C GLY A 401 -17.53 -8.43 18.05
N PHE A 402 -18.26 -8.24 16.95
CA PHE A 402 -17.90 -8.79 15.65
C PHE A 402 -16.51 -8.33 15.19
N LEU A 403 -16.18 -7.03 15.30
CA LEU A 403 -14.87 -6.51 14.91
C LEU A 403 -13.72 -7.12 15.70
N ARG A 404 -13.90 -7.35 17.01
CA ARG A 404 -12.86 -8.02 17.84
C ARG A 404 -12.65 -9.47 17.42
N THR A 405 -13.74 -10.21 17.14
CA THR A 405 -13.66 -11.59 16.65
C THR A 405 -13.02 -11.66 15.26
N TYR A 406 -13.39 -10.74 14.38
CA TYR A 406 -12.80 -10.64 13.04
C TYR A 406 -11.30 -10.33 13.10
N GLU A 407 -10.88 -9.39 13.93
CA GLU A 407 -9.45 -9.02 14.10
C GLU A 407 -8.62 -10.20 14.64
N GLU A 408 -9.16 -11.00 15.54
CA GLU A 408 -8.48 -12.22 15.99
C GLU A 408 -8.37 -13.27 14.87
N ALA A 409 -9.40 -13.43 14.06
CA ALA A 409 -9.39 -14.37 12.94
C ALA A 409 -8.37 -13.98 11.85
N VAL A 410 -8.13 -12.68 11.60
CA VAL A 410 -7.11 -12.19 10.67
C VAL A 410 -5.71 -12.72 11.01
N LYS A 411 -5.39 -12.95 12.27
CA LYS A 411 -4.08 -13.47 12.69
C LYS A 411 -3.81 -14.89 12.21
N THR A 412 -4.85 -15.67 11.99
CA THR A 412 -4.76 -17.10 11.67
C THR A 412 -5.25 -17.46 10.28
N ASN A 413 -5.95 -16.57 9.62
CA ASN A 413 -6.45 -16.76 8.25
C ASN A 413 -5.85 -15.72 7.31
N SER A 414 -4.90 -16.14 6.47
CA SER A 414 -4.10 -15.27 5.58
C SER A 414 -4.92 -14.57 4.49
N CYS A 415 -6.11 -15.06 4.14
CA CYS A 415 -6.95 -14.38 3.15
C CYS A 415 -7.81 -13.26 3.76
N LEU A 416 -7.96 -13.19 5.09
CA LEU A 416 -8.74 -12.12 5.72
C LEU A 416 -8.00 -10.79 5.71
N GLY A 417 -8.61 -9.78 5.09
CA GLY A 417 -8.05 -8.43 5.01
C GLY A 417 -8.71 -7.43 5.94
N ILE A 418 -7.93 -6.51 6.48
CA ILE A 418 -8.37 -5.40 7.33
C ILE A 418 -8.71 -4.22 6.43
N LYS A 419 -9.99 -3.83 6.38
CA LYS A 419 -10.46 -2.73 5.52
C LYS A 419 -11.38 -1.73 6.23
N ASP A 420 -12.29 -2.19 7.09
CA ASP A 420 -13.25 -1.29 7.73
C ASP A 420 -12.53 -0.35 8.71
N ASN A 421 -12.67 0.97 8.49
CA ASN A 421 -11.98 1.99 9.28
C ASN A 421 -12.31 1.93 10.79
N LEU A 422 -13.48 1.39 11.17
CA LEU A 422 -13.86 1.23 12.58
C LEU A 422 -13.04 0.18 13.33
N LEU A 423 -12.31 -0.72 12.64
CA LEU A 423 -11.31 -1.57 13.27
C LEU A 423 -10.21 -0.77 13.99
N ASN A 424 -9.97 0.48 13.59
CA ASN A 424 -9.07 1.37 14.32
C ASN A 424 -9.51 1.65 15.77
N ILE A 425 -10.81 1.47 16.09
CA ILE A 425 -11.30 1.54 17.48
C ILE A 425 -10.76 0.36 18.29
N VAL A 426 -10.81 -0.85 17.71
CA VAL A 426 -10.26 -2.07 18.33
C VAL A 426 -8.74 -1.97 18.50
N TYR A 427 -8.05 -1.44 17.50
CA TYR A 427 -6.60 -1.21 17.55
C TYR A 427 -6.23 -0.24 18.66
N ARG A 428 -6.95 0.88 18.80
CA ARG A 428 -6.77 1.84 19.90
C ARG A 428 -7.01 1.21 21.28
N GLU A 429 -8.08 0.41 21.44
CA GLU A 429 -8.34 -0.33 22.68
C GLU A 429 -7.17 -1.25 23.07
N LYS A 430 -6.54 -1.88 22.08
CA LYS A 430 -5.38 -2.79 22.23
C LYS A 430 -4.04 -2.06 22.26
N LYS A 431 -4.02 -0.72 22.22
CA LYS A 431 -2.80 0.13 22.14
C LYS A 431 -1.89 -0.25 20.95
N ARG A 432 -2.48 -0.62 19.83
CA ARG A 432 -1.78 -0.93 18.59
C ARG A 432 -1.77 0.29 17.68
N PRO A 433 -0.73 0.45 16.81
CA PRO A 433 -0.72 1.48 15.79
C PRO A 433 -1.96 1.39 14.89
N PRO A 434 -2.54 2.52 14.47
CA PRO A 434 -3.66 2.51 13.54
C PRO A 434 -3.23 2.00 12.16
N PHE A 435 -4.19 1.49 11.40
CA PHE A 435 -3.97 1.04 10.02
C PHE A 435 -4.71 1.95 9.02
N GLY A 436 -4.31 1.86 7.75
CA GLY A 436 -4.74 2.77 6.68
C GLY A 436 -6.18 2.59 6.18
N GLY A 437 -7.00 1.75 6.78
CA GLY A 437 -8.42 1.62 6.42
C GLY A 437 -8.66 1.23 4.96
N CYS A 438 -9.72 1.76 4.36
CA CYS A 438 -10.21 1.33 3.05
C CYS A 438 -9.35 1.78 1.85
N THR A 439 -8.48 2.77 2.00
CA THR A 439 -7.65 3.30 0.90
C THR A 439 -6.15 3.33 1.21
N GLY A 440 -5.73 2.71 2.30
CA GLY A 440 -4.35 2.76 2.77
C GLY A 440 -3.99 4.04 3.55
N PHE A 441 -4.82 5.08 3.45
CA PHE A 441 -4.64 6.39 4.08
C PHE A 441 -5.83 6.78 4.99
N GLY A 442 -6.57 5.82 5.49
CA GLY A 442 -7.81 6.03 6.24
C GLY A 442 -9.04 6.09 5.33
N CYS A 443 -10.06 6.89 5.71
CA CYS A 443 -11.22 7.11 4.86
C CYS A 443 -10.82 7.95 3.63
N GLY A 444 -10.97 7.38 2.43
CA GLY A 444 -10.59 8.03 1.18
C GLY A 444 -11.61 8.99 0.59
N ALA A 445 -12.83 9.09 1.14
CA ALA A 445 -13.93 9.87 0.56
C ALA A 445 -13.52 11.33 0.28
N ALA A 446 -13.50 11.71 -1.00
CA ALA A 446 -13.01 12.99 -1.51
C ALA A 446 -11.59 13.40 -1.03
N PHE A 447 -10.82 12.47 -0.49
CA PHE A 447 -9.42 12.68 -0.12
C PHE A 447 -8.49 12.13 -1.20
N ASN A 448 -8.22 10.84 -1.18
CA ASN A 448 -7.46 10.15 -2.23
C ASN A 448 -8.32 9.19 -3.05
N PHE A 449 -9.62 9.39 -3.02
CA PHE A 449 -10.60 8.53 -3.66
C PHE A 449 -11.84 9.34 -4.06
N ILE A 450 -12.30 9.13 -5.29
CA ILE A 450 -13.59 9.60 -5.80
C ILE A 450 -14.29 8.50 -6.61
N THR A 451 -15.58 8.71 -6.86
CA THR A 451 -16.39 7.87 -7.76
C THR A 451 -16.95 8.70 -8.88
N ILE A 452 -16.87 8.23 -10.12
CA ILE A 452 -17.59 8.77 -11.27
C ILE A 452 -18.66 7.76 -11.71
N LEU A 453 -19.86 8.23 -11.99
CA LEU A 453 -20.98 7.43 -12.49
C LEU A 453 -21.03 7.46 -14.03
N ALA A 454 -21.89 6.61 -14.62
CA ALA A 454 -22.02 6.45 -16.06
C ALA A 454 -22.51 7.70 -16.81
N ASP A 455 -23.02 8.70 -16.10
CA ASP A 455 -23.45 10.01 -16.63
C ASP A 455 -22.47 11.16 -16.36
N GLY A 456 -21.29 10.83 -15.81
CA GLY A 456 -20.28 11.82 -15.42
C GLY A 456 -20.49 12.43 -14.03
N SER A 457 -21.54 12.05 -13.29
CA SER A 457 -21.75 12.53 -11.92
C SER A 457 -20.63 12.07 -11.01
N VAL A 458 -20.04 13.00 -10.23
CA VAL A 458 -18.93 12.75 -9.32
C VAL A 458 -19.42 12.67 -7.87
N HIS A 459 -18.98 11.65 -7.16
CA HIS A 459 -19.29 11.42 -5.75
C HIS A 459 -18.03 11.27 -4.90
N ALA A 460 -18.08 11.70 -3.63
CA ALA A 460 -17.00 11.50 -2.68
C ALA A 460 -16.73 10.00 -2.39
N CYS A 461 -17.80 9.22 -2.33
CA CYS A 461 -17.77 7.77 -2.17
C CYS A 461 -19.09 7.18 -2.65
N ARG A 462 -19.09 5.97 -3.21
CA ARG A 462 -20.32 5.34 -3.70
C ARG A 462 -21.16 4.68 -2.59
N LYS A 463 -20.61 4.44 -1.41
CA LYS A 463 -21.32 3.81 -0.29
C LYS A 463 -22.47 4.65 0.27
N PHE A 464 -22.54 5.93 -0.06
CA PHE A 464 -23.63 6.82 0.33
C PHE A 464 -23.81 7.94 -0.72
N PRO A 465 -24.98 8.55 -0.82
CA PRO A 465 -25.21 9.68 -1.71
C PRO A 465 -24.34 10.87 -1.30
N SER A 466 -23.35 11.19 -2.12
CA SER A 466 -22.33 12.20 -1.82
C SER A 466 -21.93 13.00 -3.06
N PRO A 467 -22.91 13.65 -3.76
CA PRO A 467 -22.61 14.33 -5.01
C PRO A 467 -21.69 15.52 -4.79
N LEU A 468 -20.69 15.66 -5.70
CA LEU A 468 -19.69 16.72 -5.72
C LEU A 468 -19.81 17.62 -6.96
N GLY A 469 -20.49 17.16 -8.01
CA GLY A 469 -20.65 17.83 -9.29
C GLY A 469 -20.72 16.86 -10.45
N ASN A 470 -20.45 17.32 -11.66
CA ASN A 470 -20.36 16.50 -12.87
C ASN A 470 -19.08 16.82 -13.61
N ILE A 471 -18.33 15.77 -14.03
CA ILE A 471 -17.04 15.90 -14.70
C ILE A 471 -17.16 16.51 -16.11
N LEU A 472 -18.36 16.49 -16.70
CA LEU A 472 -18.61 17.14 -17.99
C LEU A 472 -18.73 18.66 -17.88
N ASP A 473 -19.06 19.16 -16.69
CA ASP A 473 -19.27 20.59 -16.46
C ASP A 473 -18.05 21.27 -15.83
N ASN A 474 -17.26 20.49 -15.05
CA ASN A 474 -16.15 21.00 -14.26
C ASN A 474 -14.99 20.00 -14.27
N SER A 475 -13.76 20.49 -14.35
CA SER A 475 -12.56 19.63 -14.22
C SER A 475 -12.49 18.94 -12.84
N LEU A 476 -11.82 17.79 -12.80
CA LEU A 476 -11.60 17.05 -11.57
C LEU A 476 -10.92 17.91 -10.49
N SER A 477 -9.96 18.76 -10.87
CA SER A 477 -9.29 19.69 -9.96
C SER A 477 -10.29 20.67 -9.34
N SER A 478 -11.20 21.23 -10.14
CA SER A 478 -12.24 22.15 -9.66
C SER A 478 -13.22 21.45 -8.71
N ILE A 479 -13.65 20.22 -9.03
CA ILE A 479 -14.51 19.41 -8.19
C ILE A 479 -13.81 19.05 -6.88
N TYR A 480 -12.54 18.65 -6.94
CA TYR A 480 -11.74 18.28 -5.78
C TYR A 480 -11.55 19.45 -4.81
N GLU A 481 -11.35 20.67 -5.31
CA GLU A 481 -11.19 21.88 -4.51
C GLU A 481 -12.52 22.52 -4.08
N SER A 482 -13.66 21.98 -4.49
CA SER A 482 -14.98 22.48 -4.09
C SER A 482 -15.22 22.36 -2.58
N GLU A 483 -16.07 23.24 -2.03
CA GLU A 483 -16.49 23.13 -0.62
C GLU A 483 -17.24 21.83 -0.32
N GLY A 484 -17.93 21.28 -1.32
CA GLY A 484 -18.54 19.95 -1.23
C GLY A 484 -17.53 18.86 -0.92
N ALA A 485 -16.41 18.80 -1.66
CA ALA A 485 -15.34 17.85 -1.44
C ALA A 485 -14.60 18.10 -0.13
N LYS A 486 -14.27 19.36 0.19
CA LYS A 486 -13.62 19.76 1.44
C LYS A 486 -14.43 19.36 2.67
N ARG A 487 -15.76 19.41 2.60
CA ARG A 487 -16.66 18.97 3.68
C ARG A 487 -16.41 17.49 4.04
N TYR A 488 -16.29 16.61 3.05
CA TYR A 488 -16.01 15.17 3.29
C TYR A 488 -14.60 14.96 3.85
N ARG A 489 -13.61 15.72 3.38
CA ARG A 489 -12.24 15.66 3.93
C ARG A 489 -12.17 16.13 5.40
N ARG A 490 -12.98 17.11 5.79
CA ARG A 490 -13.08 17.56 7.18
C ARG A 490 -13.70 16.51 8.10
N GLY A 491 -14.53 15.61 7.56
CA GLY A 491 -15.25 14.61 8.34
C GLY A 491 -16.31 15.19 9.29
N PRO A 492 -16.97 14.33 10.11
CA PRO A 492 -18.03 14.75 11.04
C PRO A 492 -17.50 15.66 12.15
N ALA A 493 -18.33 16.61 12.58
CA ALA A 493 -18.00 17.53 13.67
C ALA A 493 -17.82 16.78 15.01
N GLU A 494 -18.58 15.73 15.22
CA GLU A 494 -18.56 14.89 16.42
C GLU A 494 -17.21 14.14 16.60
N CYS A 495 -16.44 14.03 15.53
CA CYS A 495 -15.13 13.37 15.56
C CYS A 495 -13.96 14.36 15.73
N GLN A 496 -14.20 15.66 15.98
CA GLN A 496 -13.13 16.67 16.00
C GLN A 496 -12.02 16.36 17.02
N ASP A 497 -12.40 15.88 18.20
CA ASP A 497 -11.48 15.58 19.31
C ASP A 497 -11.04 14.10 19.35
N CYS A 498 -11.41 13.32 18.33
CA CYS A 498 -11.07 11.90 18.29
C CYS A 498 -9.63 11.68 17.83
N SER A 499 -8.81 11.04 18.66
CA SER A 499 -7.38 10.81 18.40
C SER A 499 -7.08 9.97 17.13
N ILE A 500 -8.03 9.17 16.63
CA ILE A 500 -7.89 8.36 15.42
C ILE A 500 -8.66 8.94 14.21
N ARG A 501 -9.14 10.18 14.30
CA ARG A 501 -9.90 10.84 13.22
C ARG A 501 -9.21 10.77 11.85
N PRO A 502 -7.90 11.04 11.71
CA PRO A 502 -7.23 11.02 10.41
C PRO A 502 -7.34 9.70 9.66
N VAL A 503 -7.37 8.58 10.37
CA VAL A 503 -7.42 7.22 9.78
C VAL A 503 -8.83 6.62 9.81
N CYS A 504 -9.68 6.98 10.76
CA CYS A 504 -11.05 6.49 10.84
C CYS A 504 -11.99 7.22 9.87
N GLY A 505 -11.94 8.53 9.86
CA GLY A 505 -12.79 9.39 9.01
C GLY A 505 -14.25 9.47 9.43
N GLY A 506 -14.63 8.86 10.57
CA GLY A 506 -16.00 8.84 11.10
C GLY A 506 -16.83 7.65 10.64
#